data_b64607800d062994127c8f06de0445e0
#
_entry.id   b64607800d062994127c8f06de0445e0
#
_cell.length_a   1.000
_cell.length_b   1.000
_cell.length_c   1.000
_cell.angle_alpha   90.00
_cell.angle_beta   90.00
_cell.angle_gamma   90.00
#
_symmetry.space_group_name_H-M   'P 1'
#
loop_
_entity.id
_entity.type
_entity.pdbx_description
1 polymer ?
#
loop_
_entity_poly.entity_id
_entity_poly.type
_entity_poly.pdbx_seq_one_letter_code
_entity_poly.pdbx_strand_id
1 'polypeptide(L)'
;MPEHFSLILYHNSWKKAKKKLPGKGIYVSVSKTALQKAVEKNLFAKAVKKNAKVSAELVQTVENILRKKGLESICLAKKAGDLVTGFEKVGEKIRHGKAAFLLEAADAGADGHQKITALANGLEIFALYSVEELDKALDRVNTVHAALLKGDMAKLVHTDLVRLQRFLNS
;
A
#
# COMPACT_ATOMS: atom_id res chain seq x y z
N MET A 1 -15.22 10.97 30.81
CA MET A 1 -14.51 11.22 29.57
C MET A 1 -14.72 10.02 28.62
N PRO A 2 -15.05 10.20 27.35
CA PRO A 2 -15.16 9.08 26.43
C PRO A 2 -13.79 8.45 26.27
N GLU A 3 -13.68 7.16 26.56
CA GLU A 3 -12.46 6.39 26.29
C GLU A 3 -12.29 6.31 24.78
N HIS A 4 -11.23 6.91 24.26
CA HIS A 4 -10.87 6.79 22.84
C HIS A 4 -10.21 5.43 22.59
N PHE A 5 -10.74 4.69 21.61
CA PHE A 5 -10.16 3.45 21.13
C PHE A 5 -9.55 3.70 19.77
N SER A 6 -8.36 3.16 19.55
CA SER A 6 -7.67 3.24 18.28
C SER A 6 -7.60 1.86 17.64
N LEU A 7 -8.04 1.76 16.38
CA LEU A 7 -7.86 0.55 15.58
C LEU A 7 -6.43 0.52 15.04
N ILE A 8 -5.68 -0.51 15.39
CA ILE A 8 -4.32 -0.72 14.92
C ILE A 8 -4.29 -1.97 14.04
N LEU A 9 -4.06 -1.79 12.75
CA LEU A 9 -3.84 -2.90 11.83
C LEU A 9 -2.46 -3.50 12.05
N TYR A 10 -2.42 -4.80 12.27
CA TYR A 10 -1.24 -5.50 12.73
C TYR A 10 -0.75 -6.54 11.72
N HIS A 11 0.55 -6.56 11.47
CA HIS A 11 1.26 -7.59 10.72
C HIS A 11 2.25 -8.34 11.63
N ASN A 12 2.33 -9.63 11.50
CA ASN A 12 2.99 -10.69 12.29
C ASN A 12 4.34 -10.44 13.02
N SER A 13 4.78 -9.22 13.24
CA SER A 13 5.96 -8.94 14.06
C SER A 13 5.61 -8.03 15.25
N TRP A 14 5.40 -8.64 16.39
CA TRP A 14 5.00 -8.02 17.67
C TRP A 14 5.80 -6.81 18.14
N LYS A 15 6.99 -6.59 17.63
CA LYS A 15 8.00 -5.81 18.34
C LYS A 15 7.99 -4.30 18.09
N LYS A 16 7.18 -3.73 17.17
CA LYS A 16 7.27 -2.31 16.82
C LYS A 16 5.96 -1.58 16.45
N ALA A 17 4.82 -1.95 17.03
CA ALA A 17 3.70 -1.01 17.02
C ALA A 17 4.06 0.17 17.93
N LYS A 18 4.59 1.25 17.37
CA LYS A 18 4.83 2.48 18.13
C LYS A 18 3.47 2.96 18.61
N LYS A 19 3.21 2.84 19.92
CA LYS A 19 2.05 3.42 20.62
C LYS A 19 2.12 4.94 20.48
N LYS A 20 1.58 5.49 19.38
CA LYS A 20 1.50 6.95 19.19
C LYS A 20 0.07 7.48 19.27
N LEU A 21 -0.92 6.59 19.39
CA LEU A 21 -2.33 6.98 19.49
C LEU A 21 -2.78 6.92 20.94
N PRO A 22 -3.55 7.91 21.42
CA PRO A 22 -4.08 7.92 22.79
C PRO A 22 -5.12 6.81 22.95
N GLY A 23 -5.19 6.24 24.17
CA GLY A 23 -6.20 5.25 24.56
C GLY A 23 -5.76 3.79 24.42
N LYS A 24 -6.71 2.86 24.64
CA LYS A 24 -6.50 1.41 24.50
C LYS A 24 -6.57 1.03 23.03
N GLY A 25 -5.54 0.35 22.52
CA GLY A 25 -5.49 -0.13 21.13
C GLY A 25 -6.25 -1.46 20.96
N ILE A 26 -7.01 -1.58 19.90
CA ILE A 26 -7.54 -2.86 19.39
C ILE A 26 -6.68 -3.26 18.19
N TYR A 27 -6.13 -4.46 18.24
CA TYR A 27 -5.25 -4.98 17.21
C TYR A 27 -6.00 -5.95 16.32
N VAL A 28 -5.99 -5.71 15.01
CA VAL A 28 -6.58 -6.60 14.00
C VAL A 28 -5.51 -6.91 12.96
N SER A 29 -5.49 -8.15 12.48
CA SER A 29 -4.61 -8.54 11.36
C SER A 29 -4.86 -7.67 10.14
N VAL A 30 -3.81 -7.36 9.38
CA VAL A 30 -3.92 -6.67 8.09
C VAL A 30 -4.49 -7.66 7.07
N SER A 31 -5.80 -7.87 7.16
CA SER A 31 -6.56 -8.79 6.32
C SER A 31 -7.99 -8.28 6.18
N LYS A 32 -8.45 -8.19 4.94
CA LYS A 32 -9.81 -7.75 4.61
C LYS A 32 -10.84 -8.69 5.21
N THR A 33 -10.62 -10.01 5.09
CA THR A 33 -11.52 -11.03 5.64
C THR A 33 -11.53 -11.04 7.17
N ALA A 34 -10.40 -10.83 7.83
CA ALA A 34 -10.36 -10.74 9.29
C ALA A 34 -11.12 -9.51 9.79
N LEU A 35 -10.96 -8.37 9.10
CA LEU A 35 -11.66 -7.14 9.45
C LEU A 35 -13.18 -7.25 9.21
N GLN A 36 -13.59 -7.85 8.07
CA GLN A 36 -15.01 -8.14 7.79
C GLN A 36 -15.63 -9.00 8.87
N LYS A 37 -15.00 -10.13 9.23
CA LYS A 37 -15.46 -11.00 10.32
C LYS A 37 -15.56 -10.27 11.66
N ALA A 38 -14.62 -9.37 11.94
CA ALA A 38 -14.63 -8.58 13.18
C ALA A 38 -15.83 -7.61 13.22
N VAL A 39 -16.19 -7.00 12.10
CA VAL A 39 -17.37 -6.13 11.96
C VAL A 39 -18.65 -6.96 12.08
N GLU A 40 -18.80 -8.03 11.30
CA GLU A 40 -19.99 -8.88 11.26
C GLU A 40 -20.30 -9.52 12.63
N LYS A 41 -19.28 -10.01 13.32
CA LYS A 41 -19.41 -10.65 14.64
C LYS A 41 -19.40 -9.68 15.81
N ASN A 42 -19.39 -8.37 15.53
CA ASN A 42 -19.37 -7.30 16.53
C ASN A 42 -18.23 -7.47 17.57
N LEU A 43 -17.07 -7.95 17.12
CA LEU A 43 -15.94 -8.26 18.00
C LEU A 43 -15.36 -6.99 18.65
N PHE A 44 -15.49 -5.83 18.01
CA PHE A 44 -15.03 -4.56 18.55
C PHE A 44 -15.80 -4.18 19.84
N ALA A 45 -17.13 -4.30 19.83
CA ALA A 45 -17.96 -4.05 21.01
C ALA A 45 -17.60 -4.99 22.16
N LYS A 46 -17.36 -6.28 21.85
CA LYS A 46 -16.91 -7.27 22.84
C LYS A 46 -15.54 -6.92 23.42
N ALA A 47 -14.59 -6.47 22.59
CA ALA A 47 -13.25 -6.11 23.01
C ALA A 47 -13.23 -4.89 23.93
N VAL A 48 -14.08 -3.89 23.68
CA VAL A 48 -14.16 -2.68 24.51
C VAL A 48 -15.11 -2.81 25.70
N LYS A 49 -15.87 -3.93 25.78
CA LYS A 49 -16.91 -4.16 26.82
C LYS A 49 -17.95 -3.04 26.90
N LYS A 50 -18.26 -2.39 25.79
CA LYS A 50 -19.21 -1.28 25.65
C LYS A 50 -19.98 -1.46 24.34
N ASN A 51 -21.15 -0.83 24.24
CA ASN A 51 -21.90 -0.76 22.97
C ASN A 51 -21.18 0.16 21.96
N ALA A 52 -20.14 -0.36 21.32
CA ALA A 52 -19.47 0.31 20.23
C ALA A 52 -20.08 -0.13 18.90
N LYS A 53 -20.78 0.77 18.22
CA LYS A 53 -21.23 0.52 16.84
C LYS A 53 -20.07 0.86 15.90
N VAL A 54 -19.63 -0.13 15.13
CA VAL A 54 -18.64 0.05 14.09
C VAL A 54 -19.38 0.09 12.75
N SER A 55 -19.07 1.09 11.93
CA SER A 55 -19.68 1.22 10.60
C SER A 55 -19.34 0.00 9.73
N ALA A 56 -20.30 -0.47 8.95
CA ALA A 56 -20.07 -1.48 7.91
C ALA A 56 -19.03 -1.00 6.88
N GLU A 57 -18.85 0.32 6.74
CA GLU A 57 -17.88 0.95 5.85
C GLU A 57 -16.43 0.91 6.37
N LEU A 58 -16.20 0.36 7.57
CA LEU A 58 -14.85 0.33 8.17
C LEU A 58 -13.84 -0.35 7.24
N VAL A 59 -14.23 -1.44 6.59
CA VAL A 59 -13.36 -2.19 5.67
C VAL A 59 -12.92 -1.31 4.51
N GLN A 60 -13.86 -0.59 3.89
CA GLN A 60 -13.58 0.34 2.80
C GLN A 60 -12.73 1.53 3.27
N THR A 61 -13.02 2.05 4.44
CA THR A 61 -12.24 3.13 5.05
C THR A 61 -10.77 2.72 5.24
N VAL A 62 -10.54 1.52 5.76
CA VAL A 62 -9.19 0.98 5.94
C VAL A 62 -8.48 0.79 4.61
N GLU A 63 -9.17 0.24 3.60
CA GLU A 63 -8.62 0.11 2.25
C GLU A 63 -8.19 1.47 1.69
N ASN A 64 -9.06 2.47 1.76
CA ASN A 64 -8.78 3.82 1.29
C ASN A 64 -7.57 4.46 2.00
N ILE A 65 -7.44 4.25 3.32
CA ILE A 65 -6.29 4.73 4.10
C ILE A 65 -5.00 4.06 3.62
N LEU A 66 -5.01 2.74 3.40
CA LEU A 66 -3.85 2.00 2.93
C LEU A 66 -3.46 2.42 1.50
N ARG A 67 -4.45 2.59 0.59
CA ARG A 67 -4.21 3.09 -0.78
C ARG A 67 -3.60 4.48 -0.76
N LYS A 68 -4.20 5.40 -0.01
CA LYS A 68 -3.69 6.76 0.14
C LYS A 68 -2.26 6.79 0.66
N LYS A 69 -1.96 5.99 1.69
CA LYS A 69 -0.62 5.93 2.26
C LYS A 69 0.42 5.42 1.27
N GLY A 70 0.11 4.41 0.47
CA GLY A 70 0.99 3.94 -0.59
C GLY A 70 1.25 5.01 -1.65
N LEU A 71 0.22 5.74 -2.10
CA LEU A 71 0.38 6.86 -3.06
C LEU A 71 1.22 8.00 -2.47
N GLU A 72 1.03 8.32 -1.19
CA GLU A 72 1.85 9.33 -0.49
C GLU A 72 3.34 8.94 -0.46
N SER A 73 3.64 7.67 -0.15
CA SER A 73 5.04 7.20 -0.15
C SER A 73 5.64 7.16 -1.55
N ILE A 74 4.88 6.81 -2.59
CA ILE A 74 5.28 6.90 -4.00
C ILE A 74 5.58 8.36 -4.40
N CYS A 75 4.72 9.30 -4.00
CA CYS A 75 4.94 10.74 -4.23
C CYS A 75 6.22 11.24 -3.55
N LEU A 76 6.48 10.81 -2.32
CA LEU A 76 7.71 11.14 -1.61
C LEU A 76 8.95 10.61 -2.33
N ALA A 77 8.91 9.38 -2.84
CA ALA A 77 10.01 8.79 -3.61
C ALA A 77 10.29 9.59 -4.90
N LYS A 78 9.23 10.06 -5.60
CA LYS A 78 9.40 10.96 -6.74
C LYS A 78 10.11 12.26 -6.34
N LYS A 79 9.66 12.90 -5.25
CA LYS A 79 10.24 14.16 -4.77
C LYS A 79 11.70 13.99 -4.34
N ALA A 80 12.06 12.83 -3.81
CA ALA A 80 13.44 12.48 -3.44
C ALA A 80 14.34 12.16 -4.65
N GLY A 81 13.77 12.01 -5.85
CA GLY A 81 14.52 11.58 -7.04
C GLY A 81 14.76 10.07 -7.12
N ASP A 82 14.13 9.29 -6.23
CA ASP A 82 14.28 7.84 -6.12
C ASP A 82 13.23 7.05 -6.92
N LEU A 83 12.47 7.73 -7.80
CA LEU A 83 11.48 7.14 -8.68
C LEU A 83 11.64 7.69 -10.10
N VAL A 84 11.62 6.80 -11.07
CA VAL A 84 11.60 7.14 -12.50
C VAL A 84 10.35 6.59 -13.16
N THR A 85 9.81 7.32 -14.14
CA THR A 85 8.61 6.95 -14.91
C THR A 85 8.90 6.84 -16.39
N GLY A 86 8.10 6.05 -17.09
CA GLY A 86 8.18 5.82 -18.54
C GLY A 86 9.07 4.64 -18.89
N PHE A 87 8.63 3.88 -19.90
CA PHE A 87 9.19 2.57 -20.27
C PHE A 87 10.70 2.62 -20.48
N GLU A 88 11.21 3.56 -21.28
CA GLU A 88 12.63 3.66 -21.61
C GLU A 88 13.51 3.93 -20.38
N LYS A 89 13.11 4.89 -19.53
CA LYS A 89 13.86 5.21 -18.30
C LYS A 89 13.83 4.08 -17.29
N VAL A 90 12.68 3.41 -17.16
CA VAL A 90 12.53 2.22 -16.31
C VAL A 90 13.47 1.12 -16.84
N GLY A 91 13.45 0.82 -18.14
CA GLY A 91 14.34 -0.16 -18.76
C GLY A 91 15.82 0.16 -18.56
N GLU A 92 16.21 1.43 -18.67
CA GLU A 92 17.58 1.87 -18.38
C GLU A 92 17.99 1.55 -16.94
N LYS A 93 17.13 1.86 -15.96
CA LYS A 93 17.44 1.61 -14.53
C LYS A 93 17.48 0.12 -14.20
N ILE A 94 16.67 -0.69 -14.86
CA ILE A 94 16.72 -2.16 -14.75
C ILE A 94 18.07 -2.69 -15.28
N ARG A 95 18.45 -2.31 -16.52
CA ARG A 95 19.72 -2.75 -17.15
C ARG A 95 20.95 -2.37 -16.31
N HIS A 96 20.93 -1.22 -15.65
CA HIS A 96 22.01 -0.78 -14.76
C HIS A 96 21.92 -1.35 -13.33
N GLY A 97 20.98 -2.26 -13.05
CA GLY A 97 20.82 -2.86 -11.73
C GLY A 97 20.43 -1.86 -10.61
N LYS A 98 19.91 -0.68 -10.97
CA LYS A 98 19.53 0.39 -10.04
C LYS A 98 18.09 0.29 -9.55
N ALA A 99 17.21 -0.43 -10.25
CA ALA A 99 15.84 -0.65 -9.84
C ALA A 99 15.77 -1.62 -8.65
N ALA A 100 14.92 -1.30 -7.66
CA ALA A 100 14.61 -2.16 -6.54
C ALA A 100 13.38 -3.03 -6.83
N PHE A 101 12.34 -2.41 -7.36
CA PHE A 101 11.09 -3.03 -7.80
C PHE A 101 10.36 -2.07 -8.76
N LEU A 102 9.30 -2.57 -9.38
CA LEU A 102 8.54 -1.84 -10.39
C LEU A 102 7.11 -1.57 -9.92
N LEU A 103 6.57 -0.48 -10.43
CA LEU A 103 5.13 -0.18 -10.39
C LEU A 103 4.60 -0.29 -11.81
N GLU A 104 3.47 -0.95 -11.95
CA GLU A 104 2.69 -1.00 -13.18
C GLU A 104 1.27 -0.54 -12.89
N ALA A 105 0.67 0.20 -13.81
CA ALA A 105 -0.74 0.55 -13.68
C ALA A 105 -1.61 -0.72 -13.77
N ALA A 106 -2.58 -0.87 -12.86
CA ALA A 106 -3.46 -2.04 -12.81
C ALA A 106 -4.35 -2.18 -14.06
N ASP A 107 -4.55 -1.09 -14.78
CA ASP A 107 -5.27 -0.99 -16.05
C ASP A 107 -4.35 -0.89 -17.27
N ALA A 108 -3.07 -1.28 -17.13
CA ALA A 108 -2.12 -1.37 -18.23
C ALA A 108 -2.59 -2.37 -19.29
N GLY A 109 -2.37 -2.06 -20.55
CA GLY A 109 -2.66 -2.99 -21.65
C GLY A 109 -1.75 -4.22 -21.62
N ALA A 110 -2.26 -5.35 -22.15
CA ALA A 110 -1.54 -6.64 -22.15
C ALA A 110 -0.14 -6.56 -22.79
N ASP A 111 0.03 -5.77 -23.86
CA ASP A 111 1.32 -5.57 -24.51
C ASP A 111 2.33 -4.86 -23.59
N GLY A 112 1.87 -3.84 -22.85
CA GLY A 112 2.69 -3.14 -21.85
C GLY A 112 3.14 -4.07 -20.74
N HIS A 113 2.22 -4.89 -20.23
CA HIS A 113 2.49 -5.88 -19.20
C HIS A 113 3.55 -6.91 -19.65
N GLN A 114 3.41 -7.48 -20.84
CA GLN A 114 4.37 -8.44 -21.37
C GLN A 114 5.78 -7.82 -21.50
N LYS A 115 5.86 -6.61 -22.04
CA LYS A 115 7.13 -5.91 -22.22
C LYS A 115 7.84 -5.60 -20.90
N ILE A 116 7.10 -5.10 -19.89
CA ILE A 116 7.72 -4.77 -18.60
C ILE A 116 8.10 -6.02 -17.83
N THR A 117 7.30 -7.09 -17.90
CA THR A 117 7.60 -8.37 -17.26
C THR A 117 8.88 -8.99 -17.84
N ALA A 118 9.05 -8.94 -19.16
CA ALA A 118 10.26 -9.41 -19.83
C ALA A 118 11.51 -8.62 -19.41
N LEU A 119 11.37 -7.30 -19.21
CA LEU A 119 12.46 -6.45 -18.74
C LEU A 119 12.76 -6.60 -17.25
N ALA A 120 11.76 -6.92 -16.46
CA ALA A 120 11.85 -6.93 -14.99
C ALA A 120 12.92 -7.90 -14.46
N ASN A 121 13.22 -8.97 -15.20
CA ASN A 121 14.28 -9.94 -14.86
C ASN A 121 14.23 -10.39 -13.38
N GLY A 122 13.03 -10.77 -12.91
CA GLY A 122 12.80 -11.23 -11.53
C GLY A 122 12.58 -10.14 -10.50
N LEU A 123 12.56 -8.85 -10.88
CA LEU A 123 12.13 -7.77 -9.99
C LEU A 123 10.63 -7.91 -9.69
N GLU A 124 10.26 -7.61 -8.46
CA GLU A 124 8.85 -7.56 -8.05
C GLU A 124 8.11 -6.44 -8.78
N ILE A 125 6.87 -6.71 -9.21
CA ILE A 125 6.01 -5.74 -9.88
C ILE A 125 4.73 -5.56 -9.04
N PHE A 126 4.42 -4.33 -8.66
CA PHE A 126 3.17 -3.97 -7.99
C PHE A 126 2.20 -3.33 -8.98
N ALA A 127 1.04 -3.95 -9.18
CA ALA A 127 -0.06 -3.44 -10.00
C ALA A 127 -1.28 -3.13 -9.12
N LEU A 128 -1.17 -2.11 -8.28
CA LEU A 128 -2.16 -1.79 -7.23
C LEU A 128 -2.98 -0.53 -7.53
N TYR A 129 -2.55 0.30 -8.46
CA TYR A 129 -3.14 1.61 -8.78
C TYR A 129 -3.39 1.73 -10.27
N SER A 130 -4.46 2.43 -10.65
CA SER A 130 -4.74 2.78 -12.04
C SER A 130 -3.76 3.84 -12.58
N VAL A 131 -3.74 4.03 -13.91
CA VAL A 131 -3.01 5.14 -14.55
C VAL A 131 -3.45 6.47 -13.94
N GLU A 132 -4.76 6.70 -13.77
CA GLU A 132 -5.29 7.94 -13.20
C GLU A 132 -4.78 8.20 -11.77
N GLU A 133 -4.77 7.17 -10.92
CA GLU A 133 -4.26 7.29 -9.54
C GLU A 133 -2.76 7.60 -9.52
N LEU A 134 -1.97 6.95 -10.38
CA LEU A 134 -0.54 7.20 -10.51
C LEU A 134 -0.25 8.59 -11.08
N ASP A 135 -0.98 9.01 -12.09
CA ASP A 135 -0.84 10.34 -12.71
C ASP A 135 -1.10 11.45 -11.70
N LYS A 136 -2.19 11.34 -10.94
CA LYS A 136 -2.53 12.28 -9.89
C LYS A 136 -1.47 12.34 -8.78
N ALA A 137 -0.96 11.20 -8.35
CA ALA A 137 0.07 11.13 -7.29
C ALA A 137 1.42 11.64 -7.77
N LEU A 138 1.75 11.41 -9.03
CA LEU A 138 3.05 11.72 -9.61
C LEU A 138 3.06 13.04 -10.41
N ASP A 139 1.92 13.74 -10.48
CA ASP A 139 1.76 14.93 -11.32
C ASP A 139 2.37 14.68 -12.72
N ARG A 140 1.81 13.69 -13.41
CA ARG A 140 2.23 13.20 -14.72
C ARG A 140 1.03 12.88 -15.57
N VAL A 141 1.28 12.47 -16.80
CA VAL A 141 0.26 12.01 -17.76
C VAL A 141 0.71 10.66 -18.31
N ASN A 142 -0.21 9.71 -18.31
CA ASN A 142 -0.02 8.37 -18.87
C ASN A 142 1.12 7.59 -18.18
N THR A 143 1.11 7.58 -16.85
CA THR A 143 2.06 6.82 -16.03
C THR A 143 1.65 5.34 -15.98
N VAL A 144 2.10 4.56 -16.95
CA VAL A 144 1.85 3.12 -17.00
C VAL A 144 2.91 2.35 -16.22
N HIS A 145 4.18 2.77 -16.31
CA HIS A 145 5.31 2.10 -15.67
C HIS A 145 6.17 3.08 -14.88
N ALA A 146 6.59 2.66 -13.69
CA ALA A 146 7.58 3.36 -12.90
C ALA A 146 8.53 2.36 -12.22
N ALA A 147 9.73 2.82 -11.84
CA ALA A 147 10.68 2.04 -11.08
C ALA A 147 11.12 2.81 -9.84
N LEU A 148 11.12 2.15 -8.69
CA LEU A 148 11.76 2.62 -7.48
C LEU A 148 13.24 2.27 -7.53
N LEU A 149 14.09 3.24 -7.24
CA LEU A 149 15.53 3.04 -7.18
C LEU A 149 15.93 2.45 -5.83
N LYS A 150 17.01 1.66 -5.82
CA LYS A 150 17.53 1.05 -4.58
C LYS A 150 17.90 2.12 -3.56
N GLY A 151 17.39 2.01 -2.34
CA GLY A 151 17.62 2.96 -1.25
C GLY A 151 16.56 2.84 -0.15
N ASP A 152 16.59 3.78 0.78
CA ASP A 152 15.66 3.76 1.92
C ASP A 152 14.23 4.13 1.51
N MET A 153 14.07 4.97 0.49
CA MET A 153 12.75 5.26 -0.07
C MET A 153 12.09 4.01 -0.67
N ALA A 154 12.87 3.16 -1.37
CA ALA A 154 12.34 1.90 -1.88
C ALA A 154 11.82 0.99 -0.74
N LYS A 155 12.54 0.91 0.38
CA LYS A 155 12.11 0.12 1.55
C LYS A 155 10.81 0.67 2.16
N LEU A 156 10.68 1.99 2.26
CA LEU A 156 9.48 2.64 2.76
C LEU A 156 8.28 2.34 1.86
N VAL A 157 8.41 2.62 0.57
CA VAL A 157 7.33 2.39 -0.43
C VAL A 157 6.97 0.91 -0.47
N HIS A 158 7.94 0.01 -0.55
CA HIS A 158 7.70 -1.44 -0.55
C HIS A 158 6.88 -1.88 0.67
N THR A 159 7.22 -1.39 1.86
CA THR A 159 6.49 -1.71 3.08
C THR A 159 5.02 -1.32 3.00
N ASP A 160 4.73 -0.12 2.48
CA ASP A 160 3.35 0.37 2.35
C ASP A 160 2.59 -0.39 1.26
N LEU A 161 3.22 -0.70 0.12
CA LEU A 161 2.60 -1.47 -0.97
C LEU A 161 2.32 -2.93 -0.58
N VAL A 162 3.26 -3.60 0.06
CA VAL A 162 3.05 -4.98 0.56
C VAL A 162 1.90 -5.02 1.56
N ARG A 163 1.77 -4.01 2.41
CA ARG A 163 0.66 -3.91 3.36
C ARG A 163 -0.69 -3.80 2.65
N LEU A 164 -0.79 -2.94 1.63
CA LEU A 164 -1.99 -2.81 0.80
C LEU A 164 -2.28 -4.11 0.05
N GLN A 165 -1.30 -4.68 -0.64
CA GLN A 165 -1.44 -5.91 -1.42
C GLN A 165 -1.96 -7.07 -0.56
N ARG A 166 -1.41 -7.25 0.63
CA ARG A 166 -1.87 -8.27 1.58
C ARG A 166 -3.29 -8.03 2.05
N PHE A 167 -3.65 -6.78 2.28
CA PHE A 167 -5.02 -6.44 2.64
C PHE A 167 -6.01 -6.78 1.52
N LEU A 168 -5.66 -6.49 0.28
CA LEU A 168 -6.51 -6.77 -0.89
C LEU A 168 -6.65 -8.27 -1.20
N ASN A 169 -5.58 -9.05 -0.98
CA ASN A 169 -5.51 -10.47 -1.33
C ASN A 169 -5.94 -11.42 -0.19
N SER A 170 -6.48 -10.90 0.90
CA SER A 170 -6.80 -11.68 2.10
C SER A 170 -8.28 -11.83 2.38
#